data_55899e971bd590dfea6f6a46b79ae2e5
#
_entry.id   55899e971bd590dfea6f6a46b79ae2e5
#
_cell.length_a   1.000
_cell.length_b   1.000
_cell.length_c   1.000
_cell.angle_alpha   90.00
_cell.angle_beta   90.00
_cell.angle_gamma   90.00
#
_symmetry.space_group_name_H-M   'P 1'
#
loop_
_entity.id
_entity.type
_entity.pdbx_description
1 polymer ?
#
loop_
_entity_poly.entity_id
_entity_poly.type
_entity_poly.pdbx_seq_one_letter_code
_entity_poly.pdbx_strand_id
1 'polypeptide(L)'
;MNAPEKAKEIKAAIAGLLALLTALWGWVGWAVLIWIGCVALDYLSGSAAAKAHGEWSSAQARAGLWHKLGEIFAVLVAALCDIALTVLVNGSGVELPIDIGPLVTPVVLLWYILTELGSIAENAGKLGAPVPKWLKASLEKAKQDIDEKQGGGEESDVSEVDTKAYQPRHDAFADPYEDIKKDIGYTDDADWDL
;
A
#
# COMPACT_ATOMS: atom_id res chain seq x y z
N MET A 1 6.14 9.40 33.95
CA MET A 1 4.90 9.54 33.16
C MET A 1 4.07 8.30 33.40
N ASN A 2 2.91 8.44 34.04
CA ASN A 2 2.07 7.32 34.47
C ASN A 2 1.27 6.74 33.30
N ALA A 3 1.02 5.41 33.29
CA ALA A 3 0.28 4.71 32.22
C ALA A 3 -1.05 5.40 31.78
N PRO A 4 -1.87 5.96 32.71
CA PRO A 4 -3.09 6.67 32.31
C PRO A 4 -2.85 7.99 31.58
N GLU A 5 -1.71 8.64 31.77
CA GLU A 5 -1.36 9.89 31.11
C GLU A 5 -0.93 9.64 29.65
N LYS A 6 -0.12 8.62 29.42
CA LYS A 6 0.23 8.16 28.06
C LYS A 6 -1.02 7.74 27.25
N ALA A 7 -1.97 7.08 27.88
CA ALA A 7 -3.22 6.70 27.21
C ALA A 7 -4.07 7.91 26.80
N LYS A 8 -4.06 9.00 27.58
CA LYS A 8 -4.74 10.25 27.22
C LYS A 8 -4.04 10.94 26.03
N GLU A 9 -2.70 10.99 26.04
CA GLU A 9 -1.92 11.58 24.94
C GLU A 9 -2.13 10.80 23.62
N ILE A 10 -2.13 9.47 23.67
CA ILE A 10 -2.39 8.61 22.51
C ILE A 10 -3.82 8.85 21.97
N LYS A 11 -4.83 8.91 22.85
CA LYS A 11 -6.21 9.20 22.46
C LYS A 11 -6.33 10.59 21.83
N ALA A 12 -5.66 11.59 22.39
CA ALA A 12 -5.67 12.96 21.85
C ALA A 12 -4.97 13.01 20.48
N ALA A 13 -3.86 12.30 20.29
CA ALA A 13 -3.16 12.22 19.00
C ALA A 13 -4.03 11.52 17.94
N ILE A 14 -4.68 10.42 18.28
CA ILE A 14 -5.62 9.74 17.40
C ILE A 14 -6.80 10.64 17.04
N ALA A 15 -7.43 11.28 18.03
CA ALA A 15 -8.54 12.19 17.78
C ALA A 15 -8.12 13.39 16.90
N GLY A 16 -6.92 13.93 17.09
CA GLY A 16 -6.36 14.99 16.26
C GLY A 16 -6.12 14.55 14.83
N LEU A 17 -5.57 13.34 14.62
CA LEU A 17 -5.38 12.74 13.29
C LEU A 17 -6.73 12.53 12.59
N LEU A 18 -7.72 11.96 13.29
CA LEU A 18 -9.06 11.76 12.77
C LEU A 18 -9.72 13.07 12.35
N ALA A 19 -9.63 14.09 13.20
CA ALA A 19 -10.17 15.41 12.90
C ALA A 19 -9.48 16.06 11.69
N LEU A 20 -8.16 15.92 11.59
CA LEU A 20 -7.38 16.42 10.45
C LEU A 20 -7.79 15.73 9.14
N LEU A 21 -7.87 14.39 9.12
CA LEU A 21 -8.28 13.64 7.95
C LEU A 21 -9.70 13.98 7.51
N THR A 22 -10.62 14.12 8.48
CA THR A 22 -12.00 14.52 8.18
C THR A 22 -12.09 15.96 7.67
N ALA A 23 -11.28 16.88 8.21
CA ALA A 23 -11.26 18.27 7.78
C ALA A 23 -10.63 18.44 6.38
N LEU A 24 -9.61 17.66 6.04
CA LEU A 24 -8.93 17.72 4.74
C LEU A 24 -9.70 17.00 3.63
N TRP A 25 -10.28 15.84 3.92
CA TRP A 25 -10.87 14.94 2.93
C TRP A 25 -12.30 14.48 3.22
N GLY A 26 -12.96 15.02 4.24
CA GLY A 26 -14.33 14.63 4.58
C GLY A 26 -14.47 13.11 4.75
N TRP A 27 -15.41 12.48 4.01
CA TRP A 27 -15.66 11.03 4.07
C TRP A 27 -14.48 10.19 3.54
N VAL A 28 -13.66 10.71 2.63
CA VAL A 28 -12.47 10.00 2.09
C VAL A 28 -11.43 9.77 3.18
N GLY A 29 -11.32 10.65 4.17
CA GLY A 29 -10.47 10.45 5.33
C GLY A 29 -10.80 9.17 6.11
N TRP A 30 -12.09 8.82 6.19
CA TRP A 30 -12.52 7.55 6.79
C TRP A 30 -12.11 6.34 5.94
N ALA A 31 -12.17 6.45 4.61
CA ALA A 31 -11.71 5.39 3.71
C ALA A 31 -10.19 5.16 3.86
N VAL A 32 -9.39 6.21 4.04
CA VAL A 32 -7.95 6.09 4.35
C VAL A 32 -7.72 5.32 5.65
N LEU A 33 -8.51 5.60 6.69
CA LEU A 33 -8.38 4.90 7.96
C LEU A 33 -8.76 3.42 7.86
N ILE A 34 -9.83 3.11 7.13
CA ILE A 34 -10.23 1.72 6.85
C ILE A 34 -9.11 1.00 6.10
N TRP A 35 -8.55 1.62 5.08
CA TRP A 35 -7.43 1.07 4.33
C TRP A 35 -6.21 0.80 5.22
N ILE A 36 -5.78 1.76 6.04
CA ILE A 36 -4.68 1.57 7.00
C ILE A 36 -4.97 0.40 7.94
N GLY A 37 -6.21 0.29 8.41
CA GLY A 37 -6.66 -0.84 9.23
C GLY A 37 -6.54 -2.19 8.49
N CYS A 38 -6.95 -2.23 7.22
CA CYS A 38 -6.82 -3.43 6.38
C CYS A 38 -5.36 -3.81 6.16
N VAL A 39 -4.49 -2.84 5.82
CA VAL A 39 -3.03 -3.05 5.66
C VAL A 39 -2.41 -3.64 6.93
N ALA A 40 -2.76 -3.10 8.10
CA ALA A 40 -2.27 -3.62 9.38
C ALA A 40 -2.77 -5.04 9.65
N LEU A 41 -4.06 -5.32 9.40
CA LEU A 41 -4.65 -6.65 9.59
C LEU A 41 -4.08 -7.67 8.61
N ASP A 42 -3.87 -7.30 7.34
CA ASP A 42 -3.23 -8.19 6.37
C ASP A 42 -1.81 -8.56 6.81
N TYR A 43 -1.00 -7.58 7.20
CA TYR A 43 0.35 -7.84 7.69
C TYR A 43 0.36 -8.74 8.93
N LEU A 44 -0.54 -8.52 9.88
CA LEU A 44 -0.66 -9.34 11.09
C LEU A 44 -1.13 -10.76 10.77
N SER A 45 -2.18 -10.90 9.96
CA SER A 45 -2.73 -12.21 9.58
C SER A 45 -1.76 -13.02 8.73
N GLY A 46 -1.06 -12.38 7.78
CA GLY A 46 -0.03 -13.00 6.96
C GLY A 46 1.16 -13.48 7.79
N SER A 47 1.63 -12.65 8.73
CA SER A 47 2.70 -13.03 9.66
C SER A 47 2.30 -14.18 10.57
N ALA A 48 1.05 -14.21 11.04
CA ALA A 48 0.51 -15.29 11.86
C ALA A 48 0.40 -16.60 11.06
N ALA A 49 -0.11 -16.52 9.83
CA ALA A 49 -0.23 -17.67 8.92
C ALA A 49 1.15 -18.27 8.59
N ALA A 50 2.14 -17.44 8.22
CA ALA A 50 3.50 -17.89 7.95
C ALA A 50 4.16 -18.56 9.16
N LYS A 51 3.96 -18.02 10.37
CA LYS A 51 4.45 -18.64 11.61
C LYS A 51 3.78 -19.99 11.88
N ALA A 52 2.47 -20.09 11.68
CA ALA A 52 1.72 -21.34 11.91
C ALA A 52 2.19 -22.46 10.97
N HIS A 53 2.65 -22.14 9.77
CA HIS A 53 3.17 -23.10 8.80
C HIS A 53 4.69 -23.29 8.86
N GLY A 54 5.40 -22.59 9.75
CA GLY A 54 6.86 -22.68 9.85
C GLY A 54 7.61 -22.02 8.68
N GLU A 55 6.93 -21.22 7.86
CA GLU A 55 7.46 -20.56 6.67
C GLU A 55 7.89 -19.11 6.94
N TRP A 56 7.81 -18.66 8.18
CA TRP A 56 8.10 -17.27 8.52
C TRP A 56 9.59 -16.95 8.36
N SER A 57 9.91 -15.91 7.59
CA SER A 57 11.25 -15.38 7.50
C SER A 57 11.25 -13.85 7.58
N SER A 58 12.31 -13.29 8.19
CA SER A 58 12.46 -11.83 8.27
C SER A 58 12.68 -11.18 6.90
N ALA A 59 13.17 -11.93 5.91
CA ALA A 59 13.30 -11.46 4.54
C ALA A 59 11.93 -11.28 3.88
N GLN A 60 11.02 -12.26 4.01
CA GLN A 60 9.65 -12.16 3.53
C GLN A 60 8.87 -11.05 4.23
N ALA A 61 9.03 -10.90 5.55
CA ALA A 61 8.39 -9.82 6.30
C ALA A 61 8.82 -8.43 5.79
N ARG A 62 10.12 -8.24 5.49
CA ARG A 62 10.62 -7.00 4.88
C ARG A 62 10.10 -6.79 3.46
N ALA A 63 10.08 -7.83 2.63
CA ALA A 63 9.53 -7.74 1.26
C ALA A 63 8.05 -7.32 1.28
N GLY A 64 7.25 -7.89 2.17
CA GLY A 64 5.87 -7.48 2.37
C GLY A 64 5.73 -6.01 2.80
N LEU A 65 6.63 -5.52 3.66
CA LEU A 65 6.63 -4.12 4.08
C LEU A 65 6.97 -3.17 2.90
N TRP A 66 7.93 -3.53 2.04
CA TRP A 66 8.24 -2.74 0.85
C TRP A 66 7.07 -2.67 -0.12
N HIS A 67 6.33 -3.77 -0.29
CA HIS A 67 5.11 -3.78 -1.10
C HIS A 67 4.06 -2.80 -0.54
N LYS A 68 3.82 -2.82 0.77
CA LYS A 68 2.90 -1.88 1.44
C LYS A 68 3.35 -0.41 1.32
N LEU A 69 4.64 -0.14 1.29
CA LEU A 69 5.15 1.21 0.98
C LEU A 69 4.80 1.64 -0.44
N GLY A 70 4.87 0.72 -1.42
CA GLY A 70 4.43 0.98 -2.80
C GLY A 70 2.96 1.39 -2.87
N GLU A 71 2.08 0.72 -2.13
CA GLU A 71 0.66 1.07 -2.04
C GLU A 71 0.44 2.48 -1.45
N ILE A 72 1.22 2.86 -0.42
CA ILE A 72 1.17 4.20 0.17
C ILE A 72 1.53 5.26 -0.89
N PHE A 73 2.58 5.03 -1.68
CA PHE A 73 2.94 5.95 -2.77
C PHE A 73 1.84 6.05 -3.83
N ALA A 74 1.20 4.95 -4.20
CA ALA A 74 0.10 4.98 -5.17
C ALA A 74 -1.10 5.79 -4.65
N VAL A 75 -1.48 5.63 -3.38
CA VAL A 75 -2.54 6.43 -2.75
C VAL A 75 -2.14 7.91 -2.68
N LEU A 76 -0.88 8.23 -2.38
CA LEU A 76 -0.38 9.61 -2.38
C LEU A 76 -0.44 10.23 -3.78
N VAL A 77 -0.08 9.48 -4.82
CA VAL A 77 -0.20 9.95 -6.23
C VAL A 77 -1.66 10.24 -6.56
N ALA A 78 -2.59 9.34 -6.19
CA ALA A 78 -4.02 9.56 -6.40
C ALA A 78 -4.51 10.84 -5.69
N ALA A 79 -4.09 11.05 -4.44
CA ALA A 79 -4.42 12.26 -3.68
C ALA A 79 -3.84 13.54 -4.32
N LEU A 80 -2.62 13.49 -4.82
CA LEU A 80 -2.00 14.60 -5.53
C LEU A 80 -2.72 14.89 -6.86
N CYS A 81 -3.20 13.86 -7.57
CA CYS A 81 -4.02 14.04 -8.77
C CYS A 81 -5.32 14.79 -8.44
N ASP A 82 -6.03 14.39 -7.37
CA ASP A 82 -7.27 15.07 -6.97
C ASP A 82 -7.03 16.53 -6.56
N ILE A 83 -5.94 16.79 -5.82
CA ILE A 83 -5.54 18.16 -5.44
C ILE A 83 -5.20 18.96 -6.70
N ALA A 84 -4.41 18.42 -7.63
CA ALA A 84 -4.04 19.09 -8.87
C ALA A 84 -5.26 19.42 -9.72
N LEU A 85 -6.18 18.46 -9.88
CA LEU A 85 -7.44 18.68 -10.61
C LEU A 85 -8.26 19.80 -9.97
N THR A 86 -8.42 19.78 -8.65
CA THR A 86 -9.16 20.81 -7.90
C THR A 86 -8.53 22.19 -8.08
N VAL A 87 -7.20 22.31 -7.96
CA VAL A 87 -6.48 23.58 -8.12
C VAL A 87 -6.58 24.11 -9.56
N LEU A 88 -6.40 23.23 -10.56
CA LEU A 88 -6.45 23.62 -11.96
C LEU A 88 -7.85 24.07 -12.38
N VAL A 89 -8.88 23.35 -11.97
CA VAL A 89 -10.27 23.71 -12.30
C VAL A 89 -10.65 25.02 -11.64
N ASN A 90 -10.40 25.17 -10.33
CA ASN A 90 -10.71 26.41 -9.62
C ASN A 90 -9.90 27.60 -10.12
N GLY A 91 -8.65 27.39 -10.54
CA GLY A 91 -7.76 28.41 -11.08
C GLY A 91 -8.05 28.82 -12.52
N SER A 92 -8.73 27.96 -13.29
CA SER A 92 -9.02 28.21 -14.73
C SER A 92 -10.17 29.21 -14.96
N GLY A 93 -10.95 29.54 -13.93
CA GLY A 93 -12.16 30.34 -14.06
C GLY A 93 -13.31 29.64 -14.82
N VAL A 94 -13.19 28.35 -15.07
CA VAL A 94 -14.25 27.52 -15.66
C VAL A 94 -15.23 27.12 -14.56
N GLU A 95 -16.44 27.65 -14.62
CA GLU A 95 -17.53 27.23 -13.75
C GLU A 95 -18.06 25.87 -14.25
N LEU A 96 -17.71 24.80 -13.53
CA LEU A 96 -18.31 23.50 -13.78
C LEU A 96 -19.64 23.39 -13.04
N PRO A 97 -20.66 22.78 -13.66
CA PRO A 97 -21.98 22.63 -13.06
C PRO A 97 -22.00 21.58 -11.92
N ILE A 98 -20.85 21.00 -11.60
CA ILE A 98 -20.67 19.97 -10.55
C ILE A 98 -19.49 20.37 -9.67
N ASP A 99 -19.63 20.12 -8.38
CA ASP A 99 -18.51 20.22 -7.44
C ASP A 99 -17.56 19.02 -7.67
N ILE A 100 -16.33 19.32 -8.12
CA ILE A 100 -15.31 18.28 -8.32
C ILE A 100 -14.70 17.99 -6.96
N GLY A 101 -15.33 17.07 -6.25
CA GLY A 101 -14.73 16.42 -5.10
C GLY A 101 -13.59 15.47 -5.52
N PRO A 102 -12.96 14.78 -4.57
CA PRO A 102 -11.95 13.78 -4.88
C PRO A 102 -12.55 12.64 -5.73
N LEU A 103 -11.96 12.39 -6.90
CA LEU A 103 -12.41 11.39 -7.87
C LEU A 103 -11.48 10.17 -7.92
N VAL A 104 -10.17 10.40 -7.95
CA VAL A 104 -9.16 9.35 -8.14
C VAL A 104 -8.89 8.61 -6.84
N THR A 105 -8.68 9.35 -5.76
CA THR A 105 -8.36 8.77 -4.43
C THR A 105 -9.38 7.75 -3.95
N PRO A 106 -10.70 7.98 -4.02
CA PRO A 106 -11.69 7.01 -3.56
C PRO A 106 -11.64 5.69 -4.32
N VAL A 107 -11.42 5.74 -5.63
CA VAL A 107 -11.35 4.55 -6.48
C VAL A 107 -10.11 3.73 -6.16
N VAL A 108 -8.96 4.40 -6.05
CA VAL A 108 -7.68 3.76 -5.69
C VAL A 108 -7.75 3.15 -4.29
N LEU A 109 -8.31 3.87 -3.31
CA LEU A 109 -8.51 3.34 -1.96
C LEU A 109 -9.44 2.12 -1.95
N LEU A 110 -10.55 2.17 -2.69
CA LEU A 110 -11.47 1.04 -2.78
C LEU A 110 -10.77 -0.19 -3.36
N TRP A 111 -9.99 -0.01 -4.42
CA TRP A 111 -9.23 -1.09 -5.05
C TRP A 111 -8.24 -1.73 -4.06
N TYR A 112 -7.46 -0.93 -3.32
CA TYR A 112 -6.54 -1.44 -2.31
C TYR A 112 -7.27 -2.09 -1.12
N ILE A 113 -8.35 -1.50 -0.63
CA ILE A 113 -9.16 -2.11 0.45
C ILE A 113 -9.65 -3.50 0.05
N LEU A 114 -10.16 -3.66 -1.17
CA LEU A 114 -10.60 -4.98 -1.67
C LEU A 114 -9.44 -5.96 -1.79
N THR A 115 -8.26 -5.50 -2.20
CA THR A 115 -7.04 -6.31 -2.25
C THR A 115 -6.63 -6.80 -0.87
N GLU A 116 -6.57 -5.90 0.11
CA GLU A 116 -6.22 -6.24 1.49
C GLU A 116 -7.23 -7.21 2.12
N LEU A 117 -8.53 -6.97 1.90
CA LEU A 117 -9.59 -7.87 2.41
C LEU A 117 -9.48 -9.27 1.79
N GLY A 118 -9.12 -9.36 0.51
CA GLY A 118 -8.84 -10.64 -0.16
C GLY A 118 -7.68 -11.38 0.50
N SER A 119 -6.56 -10.69 0.73
CA SER A 119 -5.37 -11.24 1.40
C SER A 119 -5.67 -11.68 2.83
N ILE A 120 -6.41 -10.87 3.60
CA ILE A 120 -6.84 -11.22 4.98
C ILE A 120 -7.70 -12.49 4.96
N ALA A 121 -8.64 -12.60 4.02
CA ALA A 121 -9.48 -13.78 3.87
C ALA A 121 -8.65 -15.03 3.53
N GLU A 122 -7.62 -14.90 2.69
CA GLU A 122 -6.69 -16.00 2.40
C GLU A 122 -5.87 -16.42 3.60
N ASN A 123 -5.32 -15.44 4.31
CA ASN A 123 -4.56 -15.69 5.54
C ASN A 123 -5.42 -16.35 6.61
N ALA A 124 -6.68 -15.93 6.77
CA ALA A 124 -7.64 -16.59 7.65
C ALA A 124 -7.87 -18.05 7.26
N GLY A 125 -8.02 -18.33 5.96
CA GLY A 125 -8.13 -19.70 5.45
C GLY A 125 -6.89 -20.55 5.75
N LYS A 126 -5.68 -20.01 5.59
CA LYS A 126 -4.42 -20.66 5.98
C LYS A 126 -4.35 -20.95 7.48
N LEU A 127 -4.94 -20.11 8.31
CA LEU A 127 -5.05 -20.33 9.76
C LEU A 127 -6.15 -21.33 10.15
N GLY A 128 -6.86 -21.92 9.18
CA GLY A 128 -7.90 -22.94 9.41
C GLY A 128 -9.30 -22.37 9.61
N ALA A 129 -9.52 -21.06 9.42
CA ALA A 129 -10.86 -20.49 9.50
C ALA A 129 -11.70 -20.91 8.28
N PRO A 130 -13.01 -21.25 8.46
CA PRO A 130 -13.90 -21.55 7.34
C PRO A 130 -14.29 -20.28 6.59
N VAL A 131 -13.49 -19.89 5.59
CA VAL A 131 -13.79 -18.72 4.75
C VAL A 131 -14.76 -19.10 3.64
N PRO A 132 -15.94 -18.45 3.56
CA PRO A 132 -16.94 -18.75 2.52
C PRO A 132 -16.38 -18.48 1.13
N LYS A 133 -16.56 -19.43 0.20
CA LYS A 133 -16.07 -19.28 -1.19
C LYS A 133 -16.68 -18.06 -1.91
N TRP A 134 -17.95 -17.76 -1.61
CA TRP A 134 -18.62 -16.60 -2.20
C TRP A 134 -17.98 -15.27 -1.79
N LEU A 135 -17.39 -15.18 -0.58
CA LEU A 135 -16.73 -13.96 -0.11
C LEU A 135 -15.52 -13.62 -1.01
N LYS A 136 -14.63 -14.59 -1.25
CA LYS A 136 -13.47 -14.41 -2.15
C LYS A 136 -13.93 -14.03 -3.56
N ALA A 137 -14.88 -14.78 -4.12
CA ALA A 137 -15.40 -14.50 -5.44
C ALA A 137 -16.03 -13.10 -5.56
N SER A 138 -16.69 -12.62 -4.49
CA SER A 138 -17.28 -11.28 -4.47
C SER A 138 -16.22 -10.18 -4.43
N LEU A 139 -15.14 -10.36 -3.67
CA LEU A 139 -14.02 -9.41 -3.61
C LEU A 139 -13.27 -9.32 -4.95
N GLU A 140 -12.99 -10.47 -5.56
CA GLU A 140 -12.36 -10.55 -6.89
C GLU A 140 -13.22 -9.89 -7.96
N LYS A 141 -14.51 -10.20 -7.98
CA LYS A 141 -15.46 -9.58 -8.91
C LYS A 141 -15.53 -8.07 -8.73
N ALA A 142 -15.60 -7.59 -7.48
CA ALA A 142 -15.64 -6.15 -7.22
C ALA A 142 -14.36 -5.44 -7.72
N LYS A 143 -13.19 -6.07 -7.63
CA LYS A 143 -11.96 -5.54 -8.23
C LYS A 143 -12.03 -5.50 -9.75
N GLN A 144 -12.44 -6.59 -10.39
CA GLN A 144 -12.60 -6.65 -11.84
C GLN A 144 -13.58 -5.59 -12.34
N ASP A 145 -14.73 -5.41 -11.67
CA ASP A 145 -15.70 -4.37 -12.02
C ASP A 145 -15.11 -2.95 -11.95
N ILE A 146 -14.14 -2.70 -11.04
CA ILE A 146 -13.42 -1.43 -10.97
C ILE A 146 -12.44 -1.30 -12.14
N ASP A 147 -11.63 -2.33 -12.39
CA ASP A 147 -10.64 -2.34 -13.47
C ASP A 147 -11.30 -2.15 -14.83
N GLU A 148 -12.41 -2.86 -15.11
CA GLU A 148 -13.19 -2.71 -16.34
C GLU A 148 -13.77 -1.31 -16.52
N LYS A 149 -14.31 -0.70 -15.46
CA LYS A 149 -14.89 0.64 -15.51
C LYS A 149 -13.86 1.75 -15.64
N GLN A 150 -12.67 1.55 -15.10
CA GLN A 150 -11.57 2.53 -15.20
C GLN A 150 -10.71 2.30 -16.45
N GLY A 151 -10.59 1.06 -16.94
CA GLY A 151 -9.88 0.68 -18.17
C GLY A 151 -10.71 0.81 -19.44
N GLY A 152 -11.98 1.21 -19.38
CA GLY A 152 -12.94 1.23 -20.50
C GLY A 152 -12.77 2.36 -21.53
N GLY A 153 -11.56 2.79 -21.80
CA GLY A 153 -11.19 3.58 -22.96
C GLY A 153 -10.10 2.85 -23.71
N GLU A 154 -10.49 2.13 -24.78
CA GLU A 154 -9.63 1.48 -25.77
C GLU A 154 -8.48 0.68 -25.17
N GLU A 155 -8.53 -0.62 -25.36
CA GLU A 155 -7.43 -1.57 -25.29
C GLU A 155 -6.31 -1.12 -26.26
N SER A 156 -5.69 0.02 -25.96
CA SER A 156 -4.43 0.41 -26.50
C SER A 156 -3.36 -0.20 -25.60
N ASP A 157 -2.97 -1.45 -25.94
CA ASP A 157 -1.62 -2.03 -25.85
C ASP A 157 -0.64 -1.42 -24.83
N VAL A 158 -1.13 -1.19 -23.59
CA VAL A 158 -0.28 -0.88 -22.44
C VAL A 158 0.03 -2.17 -21.66
N SER A 159 -0.48 -3.32 -22.10
CA SER A 159 -0.19 -4.64 -21.51
C SER A 159 1.23 -5.12 -21.80
N GLU A 160 1.99 -4.40 -22.63
CA GLU A 160 3.41 -4.62 -22.86
C GLU A 160 4.24 -3.37 -22.50
N VAL A 161 4.03 -2.82 -21.31
CA VAL A 161 5.19 -2.22 -20.66
C VAL A 161 6.14 -3.38 -20.41
N ASP A 162 7.07 -3.52 -21.35
CA ASP A 162 8.13 -4.51 -21.34
C ASP A 162 8.86 -4.44 -19.98
N THR A 163 8.35 -5.17 -19.00
CA THR A 163 9.02 -5.37 -17.71
C THR A 163 10.40 -6.01 -17.89
N LYS A 164 10.72 -6.49 -19.13
CA LYS A 164 12.06 -6.88 -19.53
C LYS A 164 12.96 -5.69 -19.84
N ALA A 165 12.41 -4.50 -20.13
CA ALA A 165 13.22 -3.30 -20.36
C ALA A 165 13.65 -2.62 -19.05
N TYR A 166 12.97 -2.86 -17.93
CA TYR A 166 13.51 -2.52 -16.61
C TYR A 166 14.38 -3.68 -16.11
N GLN A 167 15.52 -3.85 -16.69
CA GLN A 167 16.65 -4.42 -15.97
C GLN A 167 17.10 -3.34 -14.99
N PRO A 168 16.93 -3.54 -13.66
CA PRO A 168 17.57 -2.64 -12.71
C PRO A 168 19.05 -2.63 -13.11
N ARG A 169 19.58 -1.46 -13.43
CA ARG A 169 21.01 -1.33 -13.68
C ARG A 169 21.70 -1.95 -12.47
N HIS A 170 22.34 -3.09 -12.66
CA HIS A 170 23.12 -3.76 -11.62
C HIS A 170 24.22 -2.85 -11.06
N ASP A 171 24.56 -1.84 -11.82
CA ASP A 171 25.52 -0.77 -11.53
C ASP A 171 24.93 0.41 -10.72
N ALA A 172 23.59 0.53 -10.59
CA ALA A 172 22.99 1.58 -9.76
C ALA A 172 23.09 1.28 -8.25
N PHE A 173 23.45 0.04 -7.89
CA PHE A 173 23.78 -0.40 -6.54
C PHE A 173 25.21 -1.00 -6.49
N ALA A 174 26.11 -0.61 -7.39
CA ALA A 174 27.52 -0.89 -7.20
C ALA A 174 27.91 -0.36 -5.83
N ASP A 175 28.42 -1.25 -4.98
CA ASP A 175 28.91 -0.88 -3.64
C ASP A 175 29.95 0.25 -3.82
N PRO A 176 29.69 1.48 -3.34
CA PRO A 176 30.62 2.60 -3.50
C PRO A 176 31.97 2.33 -2.87
N TYR A 177 32.13 1.21 -2.16
CA TYR A 177 33.34 0.77 -1.49
C TYR A 177 34.00 -0.45 -2.17
N GLU A 178 33.51 -0.92 -3.31
CA GLU A 178 34.05 -2.10 -3.98
C GLU A 178 35.50 -1.92 -4.42
N ASP A 179 35.87 -0.73 -4.90
CA ASP A 179 37.24 -0.38 -5.22
C ASP A 179 38.14 -0.34 -3.99
N ILE A 180 37.60 0.14 -2.86
CA ILE A 180 38.34 0.19 -1.59
C ILE A 180 38.55 -1.22 -1.04
N LYS A 181 37.53 -2.08 -1.13
CA LYS A 181 37.65 -3.49 -0.73
C LYS A 181 38.72 -4.23 -1.50
N LYS A 182 38.86 -3.93 -2.78
CA LYS A 182 39.89 -4.51 -3.66
C LYS A 182 41.29 -4.07 -3.29
N ASP A 183 41.46 -2.79 -2.96
CA ASP A 183 42.75 -2.22 -2.57
C ASP A 183 43.25 -2.72 -1.20
N ILE A 184 42.36 -3.04 -0.26
CA ILE A 184 42.70 -3.55 1.06
C ILE A 184 42.71 -5.10 1.15
N GLY A 185 42.43 -5.80 0.03
CA GLY A 185 42.41 -7.27 -0.01
C GLY A 185 41.29 -7.89 0.83
N TYR A 186 40.16 -7.19 0.98
CA TYR A 186 38.99 -7.69 1.71
C TYR A 186 38.35 -8.83 0.94
N THR A 187 38.19 -10.00 1.57
CA THR A 187 37.43 -11.14 1.05
C THR A 187 36.23 -11.38 1.97
N ASP A 188 35.05 -11.61 1.39
CA ASP A 188 33.81 -11.87 2.14
C ASP A 188 33.83 -13.20 2.92
N ASP A 189 34.92 -14.00 2.80
CA ASP A 189 35.09 -15.32 3.44
C ASP A 189 35.82 -15.26 4.79
N ALA A 190 35.90 -14.09 5.42
CA ALA A 190 36.42 -14.00 6.78
C ALA A 190 35.41 -14.58 7.77
N ASP A 191 35.53 -15.88 8.07
CA ASP A 191 34.88 -16.56 9.18
C ASP A 191 35.18 -15.81 10.48
N TRP A 192 34.15 -15.17 11.03
CA TRP A 192 34.18 -14.65 12.39
C TRP A 192 33.73 -15.74 13.35
N ASP A 193 34.60 -16.73 13.59
CA ASP A 193 34.52 -17.60 14.77
C ASP A 193 35.01 -16.79 15.99
N LEU A 194 34.04 -16.21 16.76
CA LEU A 194 34.19 -15.85 18.17
C LEU A 194 32.86 -16.05 18.90
#